data_b8e5c030160f11f59ec8a5d346f3cd0d
#
_entry.id   b8e5c030160f11f59ec8a5d346f3cd0d
#
_cell.length_a   1.000
_cell.length_b   1.000
_cell.length_c   1.000
_cell.angle_alpha   90.00
_cell.angle_beta   90.00
_cell.angle_gamma   90.00
#
_symmetry.space_group_name_H-M   'P 1'
#
loop_
_entity.id
_entity.type
_entity.pdbx_description
1 polymer ?
#
loop_
_entity_poly.entity_id
_entity_poly.type
_entity_poly.pdbx_seq_one_letter_code
_entity_poly.pdbx_strand_id
1 'polypeptide(L)'
;MGYLIIKMLRDIKKYWMQFISVFFMALISIMIFSGMASVWNGASISAKNYANRTNLADQWIYTKGFNENIKDELKDIKGVRKVTLASSLQTTLSGTENNVKLNAMDNTDCLKPELIEGEKYDVNSDGIWLDSKFAKKNKIKIGDEISLEFKMKHQSFKVKGFVLDSEYIYYTGSFSETIPNHKKYGYAFVSKENFNKLSPYPFYTEIRLKTDAKISETKLKNVVGESYIKTSTRENLDSYNTLKKETDQMKKMSVLFSMIFILLSLLTMYTSMVRLIGKQKIIIGTMKAIGINKSTIRLHYAFYGFFISALGSVVGLILGRKVTSPSLLKVKQTVLTMPHWDLIQAHASYLLIALMILICMSAALFATNKALKGMPAETMRNANNMDIVAKQPLIEKSNFIWSKISYYWRWVLRDISRNKIRFVMGIVGVMGGMVLLVAGLGIKQSIDYSNDYVFDKQYNYEVRAVIVDSRSISKVNTEKQLNYETEMDLKFGGQTKKEIFVASENKNLIRYEDMSGKLINLDNESAVITHKLATKLNIKKGDYVKIRLLGENDWVNVKISNITKTLSPQGIAVSKK
;
A
#
# COMPACT_ATOMS: atom_id res chain seq x y z
N MET A 1 3.20 23.95 43.70
CA MET A 1 3.13 23.49 42.29
C MET A 1 2.92 24.66 41.32
N GLY A 2 2.01 25.63 41.55
CA GLY A 2 1.77 26.77 40.63
C GLY A 2 2.99 27.57 40.23
N TYR A 3 3.83 27.99 41.18
CA TYR A 3 5.06 28.74 40.90
C TYR A 3 6.07 27.99 40.03
N LEU A 4 6.12 26.64 40.12
CA LEU A 4 7.00 25.83 39.27
C LEU A 4 6.50 25.79 37.83
N ILE A 5 5.18 25.81 37.60
CA ILE A 5 4.60 25.88 36.26
C ILE A 5 4.88 27.23 35.62
N ILE A 6 4.70 28.35 36.37
CA ILE A 6 5.01 29.67 35.88
C ILE A 6 6.50 29.80 35.53
N LYS A 7 7.38 29.25 36.39
CA LYS A 7 8.81 29.19 36.10
C LYS A 7 9.08 28.42 34.81
N MET A 8 8.45 27.25 34.61
CA MET A 8 8.59 26.43 33.39
C MET A 8 8.25 27.25 32.15
N LEU A 9 7.11 27.91 32.11
CA LEU A 9 6.67 28.72 30.97
C LEU A 9 7.65 29.86 30.66
N ARG A 10 8.17 30.53 31.69
CA ARG A 10 9.19 31.58 31.57
C ARG A 10 10.51 31.02 31.03
N ASP A 11 10.91 29.85 31.48
CA ASP A 11 12.14 29.17 31.01
C ASP A 11 11.98 28.71 29.56
N ILE A 12 10.81 28.17 29.16
CA ILE A 12 10.52 27.79 27.78
C ILE A 12 10.61 29.06 26.88
N LYS A 13 10.03 30.19 27.30
CA LYS A 13 10.12 31.45 26.55
C LYS A 13 11.58 31.91 26.43
N LYS A 14 12.37 31.83 27.52
CA LYS A 14 13.79 32.26 27.54
C LYS A 14 14.69 31.39 26.67
N TYR A 15 14.42 30.07 26.63
CA TYR A 15 15.22 29.07 25.91
C TYR A 15 14.47 28.42 24.74
N TRP A 16 13.55 29.14 24.11
CA TRP A 16 12.66 28.64 23.09
C TRP A 16 13.35 27.92 21.95
N MET A 17 14.53 28.42 21.49
CA MET A 17 15.32 27.78 20.43
C MET A 17 15.74 26.33 20.75
N GLN A 18 15.85 25.97 22.03
CA GLN A 18 16.23 24.60 22.43
C GLN A 18 15.03 23.63 22.36
N PHE A 19 13.83 24.16 22.52
CA PHE A 19 12.60 23.37 22.57
C PHE A 19 11.86 23.32 21.25
N ILE A 20 12.10 24.31 20.37
CA ILE A 20 11.44 24.39 19.07
C ILE A 20 11.73 23.13 18.19
N SER A 21 12.94 22.61 18.27
CA SER A 21 13.32 21.39 17.56
C SER A 21 12.54 20.17 18.07
N VAL A 22 12.36 20.04 19.38
CA VAL A 22 11.54 18.96 19.97
C VAL A 22 10.08 19.10 19.55
N PHE A 23 9.56 20.33 19.59
CA PHE A 23 8.20 20.64 19.14
C PHE A 23 8.00 20.21 17.67
N PHE A 24 8.89 20.62 16.76
CA PHE A 24 8.77 20.24 15.36
C PHE A 24 8.94 18.74 15.11
N MET A 25 9.83 18.06 15.83
CA MET A 25 9.99 16.60 15.69
C MET A 25 8.72 15.87 16.15
N ALA A 26 8.12 16.27 17.26
CA ALA A 26 6.84 15.72 17.73
C ALA A 26 5.70 16.05 16.74
N LEU A 27 5.65 17.31 16.25
CA LEU A 27 4.66 17.76 15.27
C LEU A 27 4.75 16.91 13.98
N ILE A 28 5.93 16.81 13.37
CA ILE A 28 6.12 16.09 12.10
C ILE A 28 5.82 14.60 12.27
N SER A 29 6.27 13.98 13.36
CA SER A 29 5.98 12.58 13.66
C SER A 29 4.48 12.29 13.67
N ILE A 30 3.72 13.08 14.44
CA ILE A 30 2.29 12.88 14.57
C ILE A 30 1.55 13.33 13.31
N MET A 31 1.99 14.40 12.64
CA MET A 31 1.41 14.89 11.39
C MET A 31 1.46 13.82 10.28
N ILE A 32 2.62 13.20 10.08
CA ILE A 32 2.79 12.14 9.07
C ILE A 32 1.93 10.93 9.42
N PHE A 33 2.03 10.44 10.66
CA PHE A 33 1.26 9.28 11.08
C PHE A 33 -0.24 9.50 10.98
N SER A 34 -0.74 10.57 11.60
CA SER A 34 -2.19 10.84 11.64
C SER A 34 -2.75 11.11 10.24
N GLY A 35 -1.97 11.79 9.39
CA GLY A 35 -2.32 12.05 8.01
C GLY A 35 -2.48 10.77 7.20
N MET A 36 -1.49 9.89 7.25
CA MET A 36 -1.57 8.58 6.59
C MET A 36 -2.64 7.69 7.22
N ALA A 37 -2.75 7.69 8.55
CA ALA A 37 -3.70 6.88 9.29
C ALA A 37 -5.16 7.22 8.97
N SER A 38 -5.49 8.49 8.78
CA SER A 38 -6.82 8.90 8.34
C SER A 38 -7.18 8.36 6.95
N VAL A 39 -6.20 8.30 6.04
CA VAL A 39 -6.43 7.84 4.67
C VAL A 39 -6.59 6.33 4.60
N TRP A 40 -5.66 5.55 5.19
CA TRP A 40 -5.76 4.08 5.10
C TRP A 40 -6.95 3.52 5.90
N ASN A 41 -7.26 4.12 7.06
CA ASN A 41 -8.42 3.71 7.86
C ASN A 41 -9.72 4.13 7.16
N GLY A 42 -9.77 5.38 6.68
CA GLY A 42 -10.90 5.89 5.92
C GLY A 42 -11.17 5.10 4.65
N ALA A 43 -10.15 4.78 3.85
CA ALA A 43 -10.28 3.98 2.64
C ALA A 43 -10.87 2.58 2.92
N SER A 44 -10.40 1.92 3.99
CA SER A 44 -10.92 0.61 4.39
C SER A 44 -12.39 0.65 4.80
N ILE A 45 -12.78 1.68 5.58
CA ILE A 45 -14.16 1.87 6.02
C ILE A 45 -15.06 2.29 4.86
N SER A 46 -14.60 3.22 4.02
CA SER A 46 -15.34 3.66 2.83
C SER A 46 -15.62 2.51 1.87
N ALA A 47 -14.64 1.64 1.61
CA ALA A 47 -14.83 0.46 0.77
C ALA A 47 -15.84 -0.54 1.38
N LYS A 48 -15.77 -0.76 2.71
CA LYS A 48 -16.75 -1.60 3.41
C LYS A 48 -18.16 -1.02 3.32
N ASN A 49 -18.30 0.29 3.55
CA ASN A 49 -19.59 0.99 3.47
C ASN A 49 -20.11 0.96 2.04
N TYR A 50 -19.25 1.14 1.04
CA TYR A 50 -19.59 1.07 -0.38
C TYR A 50 -20.10 -0.31 -0.76
N ALA A 51 -19.37 -1.38 -0.39
CA ALA A 51 -19.82 -2.75 -0.61
C ALA A 51 -21.18 -3.06 0.03
N ASN A 52 -21.44 -2.52 1.23
CA ASN A 52 -22.72 -2.73 1.91
C ASN A 52 -23.87 -1.97 1.23
N ARG A 53 -23.66 -0.71 0.81
CA ARG A 53 -24.69 0.09 0.10
C ARG A 53 -25.08 -0.51 -1.25
N THR A 54 -24.10 -1.08 -1.94
CA THR A 54 -24.30 -1.70 -3.25
C THR A 54 -24.70 -3.17 -3.17
N ASN A 55 -24.93 -3.71 -1.98
CA ASN A 55 -25.22 -5.13 -1.75
C ASN A 55 -24.20 -6.08 -2.39
N LEU A 56 -22.92 -5.68 -2.46
CA LEU A 56 -21.88 -6.47 -3.10
C LEU A 56 -21.88 -7.90 -2.58
N ALA A 57 -21.81 -8.87 -3.48
CA ALA A 57 -21.73 -10.30 -3.18
C ALA A 57 -20.60 -10.62 -2.17
N ASP A 58 -20.71 -11.75 -1.50
CA ASP A 58 -19.70 -12.28 -0.58
C ASP A 58 -18.84 -13.36 -1.25
N GLN A 59 -19.44 -14.11 -2.21
CA GLN A 59 -18.78 -15.13 -3.02
C GLN A 59 -19.21 -15.06 -4.49
N TRP A 60 -18.28 -15.37 -5.37
CA TRP A 60 -18.46 -15.48 -6.83
C TRP A 60 -18.11 -16.88 -7.26
N ILE A 61 -18.92 -17.45 -8.17
CA ILE A 61 -18.64 -18.70 -8.84
C ILE A 61 -18.53 -18.39 -10.33
N TYR A 62 -17.39 -18.71 -10.91
CA TYR A 62 -17.14 -18.60 -12.35
C TYR A 62 -17.38 -19.95 -13.01
N THR A 63 -18.04 -19.95 -14.16
CA THR A 63 -18.47 -21.18 -14.84
C THR A 63 -18.23 -21.09 -16.34
N LYS A 64 -18.21 -22.24 -17.01
CA LYS A 64 -18.18 -22.33 -18.49
C LYS A 64 -19.52 -21.94 -19.14
N GLY A 65 -20.55 -21.79 -18.35
CA GLY A 65 -21.93 -21.51 -18.73
C GLY A 65 -22.90 -22.50 -18.08
N PHE A 66 -24.09 -22.03 -17.76
CA PHE A 66 -25.13 -22.83 -17.11
C PHE A 66 -26.53 -22.28 -17.43
N ASN A 67 -27.54 -23.11 -17.18
CA ASN A 67 -28.95 -22.74 -17.31
C ASN A 67 -29.49 -22.11 -16.02
N GLU A 68 -30.58 -21.36 -16.10
CA GLU A 68 -31.15 -20.60 -14.97
C GLU A 68 -31.60 -21.46 -13.78
N ASN A 69 -31.92 -22.76 -14.02
CA ASN A 69 -32.40 -23.68 -12.99
C ASN A 69 -31.43 -23.86 -11.80
N ILE A 70 -30.14 -23.63 -12.00
CA ILE A 70 -29.11 -23.70 -10.94
C ILE A 70 -29.32 -22.68 -9.83
N LYS A 71 -30.12 -21.63 -10.10
CA LYS A 71 -30.40 -20.56 -9.13
C LYS A 71 -31.17 -21.09 -7.92
N ASP A 72 -32.12 -21.96 -8.13
CA ASP A 72 -32.96 -22.50 -7.05
C ASP A 72 -32.19 -23.53 -6.23
N GLU A 73 -31.39 -24.39 -6.87
CA GLU A 73 -30.51 -25.31 -6.17
C GLU A 73 -29.49 -24.59 -5.27
N LEU A 74 -29.00 -23.43 -5.70
CA LEU A 74 -28.08 -22.60 -4.89
C LEU A 74 -28.76 -21.90 -3.73
N LYS A 75 -30.04 -21.52 -3.87
CA LYS A 75 -30.82 -20.92 -2.78
C LYS A 75 -31.09 -21.92 -1.65
N ASP A 76 -31.22 -23.21 -1.98
CA ASP A 76 -31.45 -24.28 -1.01
C ASP A 76 -30.21 -24.59 -0.15
N ILE A 77 -29.05 -24.07 -0.51
CA ILE A 77 -27.83 -24.22 0.29
C ILE A 77 -27.97 -23.42 1.57
N LYS A 78 -27.89 -24.08 2.72
CA LYS A 78 -27.90 -23.42 4.03
C LYS A 78 -26.80 -22.33 4.12
N GLY A 79 -27.22 -21.08 4.36
CA GLY A 79 -26.32 -19.93 4.47
C GLY A 79 -26.28 -19.05 3.21
N VAL A 80 -26.92 -19.44 2.12
CA VAL A 80 -27.14 -18.55 0.97
C VAL A 80 -28.38 -17.72 1.23
N ARG A 81 -28.25 -16.39 1.13
CA ARG A 81 -29.38 -15.44 1.30
C ARG A 81 -29.94 -14.99 -0.04
N LYS A 82 -29.07 -14.68 -0.98
CA LYS A 82 -29.45 -14.14 -2.29
C LYS A 82 -28.51 -14.67 -3.37
N VAL A 83 -29.05 -14.79 -4.58
CA VAL A 83 -28.35 -15.27 -5.76
C VAL A 83 -28.61 -14.33 -6.91
N THR A 84 -27.56 -13.89 -7.59
CA THR A 84 -27.62 -13.12 -8.85
C THR A 84 -26.82 -13.87 -9.91
N LEU A 85 -27.42 -14.10 -11.06
CA LEU A 85 -26.77 -14.67 -12.23
C LEU A 85 -26.23 -13.53 -13.09
N ALA A 86 -24.98 -13.64 -13.53
CA ALA A 86 -24.35 -12.59 -14.33
C ALA A 86 -23.58 -13.15 -15.53
N SER A 87 -23.39 -12.29 -16.51
CA SER A 87 -22.53 -12.54 -17.67
C SER A 87 -21.63 -11.34 -17.86
N SER A 88 -20.41 -11.59 -18.30
CA SER A 88 -19.51 -10.51 -18.70
C SER A 88 -18.80 -10.82 -20.01
N LEU A 89 -18.57 -9.78 -20.82
CA LEU A 89 -17.94 -9.86 -22.12
C LEU A 89 -16.99 -8.68 -22.32
N GLN A 90 -15.78 -8.94 -22.76
CA GLN A 90 -14.87 -7.87 -23.13
C GLN A 90 -15.22 -7.39 -24.55
N THR A 91 -15.61 -6.14 -24.66
CA THR A 91 -15.98 -5.49 -25.92
C THR A 91 -15.05 -4.31 -26.20
N THR A 92 -15.07 -3.81 -27.44
CA THR A 92 -14.33 -2.61 -27.85
C THR A 92 -15.32 -1.51 -28.24
N LEU A 93 -15.05 -0.27 -27.89
CA LEU A 93 -15.83 0.88 -28.34
C LEU A 93 -15.51 1.11 -29.83
N SER A 94 -16.50 0.99 -30.70
CA SER A 94 -16.34 1.03 -32.17
C SER A 94 -15.59 2.28 -32.61
N GLY A 95 -14.66 2.10 -33.56
CA GLY A 95 -13.80 3.19 -34.06
C GLY A 95 -12.70 3.64 -33.12
N THR A 96 -12.49 2.92 -32.01
CA THR A 96 -11.41 3.20 -31.04
C THR A 96 -10.70 1.92 -30.60
N GLU A 97 -9.60 2.08 -29.86
CA GLU A 97 -8.92 0.97 -29.17
C GLU A 97 -9.39 0.81 -27.72
N ASN A 98 -10.45 1.52 -27.32
CA ASN A 98 -10.92 1.52 -25.94
C ASN A 98 -11.76 0.27 -25.64
N ASN A 99 -11.44 -0.37 -24.54
CA ASN A 99 -12.09 -1.62 -24.15
C ASN A 99 -13.12 -1.38 -23.03
N VAL A 100 -14.28 -2.01 -23.19
CA VAL A 100 -15.40 -1.91 -22.24
C VAL A 100 -15.81 -3.32 -21.82
N LYS A 101 -15.68 -3.63 -20.53
CA LYS A 101 -16.23 -4.87 -19.97
C LYS A 101 -17.73 -4.71 -19.83
N LEU A 102 -18.48 -5.33 -20.73
CA LEU A 102 -19.94 -5.32 -20.74
C LEU A 102 -20.45 -6.36 -19.74
N ASN A 103 -21.31 -5.95 -18.82
CA ASN A 103 -21.91 -6.80 -17.80
C ASN A 103 -23.43 -6.83 -17.96
N ALA A 104 -24.02 -7.99 -17.74
CA ALA A 104 -25.46 -8.17 -17.63
C ALA A 104 -25.79 -9.05 -16.42
N MET A 105 -26.91 -8.75 -15.77
CA MET A 105 -27.38 -9.48 -14.58
C MET A 105 -28.86 -9.78 -14.70
N ASP A 106 -29.34 -10.86 -14.07
CA ASP A 106 -30.75 -11.20 -13.98
C ASP A 106 -31.50 -10.37 -12.92
N ASN A 107 -30.79 -9.92 -11.90
CA ASN A 107 -31.30 -9.06 -10.83
C ASN A 107 -30.16 -8.27 -10.18
N THR A 108 -30.49 -7.33 -9.27
CA THR A 108 -29.52 -6.48 -8.55
C THR A 108 -29.35 -6.86 -7.08
N ASP A 109 -29.73 -8.06 -6.69
CA ASP A 109 -29.74 -8.51 -5.29
C ASP A 109 -28.33 -8.65 -4.68
N CYS A 110 -27.37 -9.08 -5.50
CA CYS A 110 -25.97 -9.28 -5.07
C CYS A 110 -25.00 -8.25 -5.62
N LEU A 111 -25.49 -7.27 -6.38
CA LEU A 111 -24.76 -6.08 -6.81
C LEU A 111 -25.74 -5.05 -7.37
N LYS A 112 -25.73 -3.84 -6.83
CA LYS A 112 -26.48 -2.69 -7.35
C LYS A 112 -25.47 -1.61 -7.73
N PRO A 113 -25.21 -1.36 -9.03
CA PRO A 113 -24.36 -0.27 -9.46
C PRO A 113 -24.82 1.06 -8.88
N GLU A 114 -23.89 1.83 -8.28
CA GLU A 114 -24.22 3.13 -7.67
C GLU A 114 -24.32 4.20 -8.75
N LEU A 115 -25.48 4.84 -8.85
CA LEU A 115 -25.73 5.90 -9.82
C LEU A 115 -24.94 7.16 -9.45
N ILE A 116 -24.23 7.71 -10.43
CA ILE A 116 -23.51 8.98 -10.32
C ILE A 116 -24.30 10.08 -11.05
N GLU A 117 -24.82 9.78 -12.24
CA GLU A 117 -25.57 10.74 -13.05
C GLU A 117 -26.53 10.00 -14.00
N GLY A 118 -27.70 10.56 -14.27
CA GLY A 118 -28.72 10.00 -15.19
C GLY A 118 -29.75 9.11 -14.52
N GLU A 119 -30.18 8.06 -15.21
CA GLU A 119 -31.19 7.11 -14.75
C GLU A 119 -30.57 5.96 -13.94
N LYS A 120 -31.35 5.41 -12.99
CA LYS A 120 -30.92 4.21 -12.24
C LYS A 120 -30.83 3.01 -13.16
N TYR A 121 -29.87 2.14 -12.90
CA TYR A 121 -29.72 0.89 -13.63
C TYR A 121 -30.95 0.01 -13.44
N ASP A 122 -31.51 -0.44 -14.56
CA ASP A 122 -32.61 -1.38 -14.64
C ASP A 122 -32.19 -2.56 -15.54
N VAL A 123 -32.31 -3.78 -15.01
CA VAL A 123 -31.95 -5.03 -15.71
C VAL A 123 -32.75 -5.31 -16.96
N ASN A 124 -33.94 -4.68 -17.11
CA ASN A 124 -34.87 -4.86 -18.25
C ASN A 124 -34.81 -3.70 -19.26
N SER A 125 -34.03 -2.68 -19.00
CA SER A 125 -33.99 -1.49 -19.87
C SER A 125 -33.03 -1.67 -21.06
N ASP A 126 -33.35 -1.03 -22.19
CA ASP A 126 -32.57 -1.06 -23.43
C ASP A 126 -31.40 -0.10 -23.49
N GLY A 127 -31.11 0.63 -22.43
CA GLY A 127 -29.97 1.52 -22.37
C GLY A 127 -28.66 0.83 -21.94
N ILE A 128 -27.59 1.65 -21.92
CA ILE A 128 -26.31 1.29 -21.35
C ILE A 128 -25.96 2.26 -20.23
N TRP A 129 -25.39 1.71 -19.15
CA TRP A 129 -24.82 2.46 -18.02
C TRP A 129 -23.31 2.27 -17.99
N LEU A 130 -22.58 3.38 -18.17
CA LEU A 130 -21.13 3.38 -18.29
C LEU A 130 -20.44 3.70 -16.98
N ASP A 131 -19.23 3.19 -16.81
CA ASP A 131 -18.28 3.68 -15.80
C ASP A 131 -18.12 5.20 -15.92
N SER A 132 -18.42 5.90 -14.84
CA SER A 132 -18.40 7.37 -14.77
C SER A 132 -17.02 7.96 -15.11
N LYS A 133 -15.92 7.32 -14.70
CA LYS A 133 -14.56 7.79 -15.02
C LYS A 133 -14.19 7.55 -16.48
N PHE A 134 -14.57 6.41 -17.04
CA PHE A 134 -14.38 6.11 -18.46
C PHE A 134 -15.16 7.08 -19.35
N ALA A 135 -16.44 7.29 -19.06
CA ALA A 135 -17.30 8.23 -19.79
C ALA A 135 -16.72 9.65 -19.78
N LYS A 136 -16.31 10.15 -18.61
CA LYS A 136 -15.69 11.47 -18.46
C LYS A 136 -14.38 11.60 -19.26
N LYS A 137 -13.51 10.58 -19.25
CA LYS A 137 -12.23 10.60 -19.99
C LYS A 137 -12.43 10.55 -21.50
N ASN A 138 -13.47 9.90 -21.97
CA ASN A 138 -13.81 9.78 -23.38
C ASN A 138 -14.83 10.82 -23.86
N LYS A 139 -15.22 11.77 -22.97
CA LYS A 139 -16.15 12.88 -23.27
C LYS A 139 -17.54 12.40 -23.71
N ILE A 140 -17.96 11.21 -23.26
CA ILE A 140 -19.29 10.65 -23.53
C ILE A 140 -20.29 11.31 -22.58
N LYS A 141 -21.47 11.65 -23.12
CA LYS A 141 -22.57 12.31 -22.37
C LYS A 141 -23.79 11.39 -22.26
N ILE A 142 -24.67 11.67 -21.31
CA ILE A 142 -25.98 11.03 -21.20
C ILE A 142 -26.79 11.40 -22.42
N GLY A 143 -27.45 10.40 -23.03
CA GLY A 143 -28.20 10.53 -24.25
C GLY A 143 -27.41 10.25 -25.53
N ASP A 144 -26.07 10.22 -25.48
CA ASP A 144 -25.27 9.84 -26.63
C ASP A 144 -25.56 8.38 -27.03
N GLU A 145 -25.39 8.09 -28.32
CA GLU A 145 -25.41 6.73 -28.84
C GLU A 145 -23.99 6.23 -29.04
N ILE A 146 -23.65 5.10 -28.39
CA ILE A 146 -22.35 4.48 -28.53
C ILE A 146 -22.50 3.07 -29.10
N SER A 147 -21.58 2.70 -29.98
CA SER A 147 -21.54 1.36 -30.55
C SER A 147 -20.42 0.55 -29.92
N LEU A 148 -20.76 -0.64 -29.44
CA LEU A 148 -19.79 -1.63 -28.95
C LEU A 148 -19.66 -2.76 -29.95
N GLU A 149 -18.45 -3.29 -30.07
CA GLU A 149 -18.18 -4.42 -30.97
C GLU A 149 -17.57 -5.60 -30.22
N PHE A 150 -17.97 -6.78 -30.65
CA PHE A 150 -17.37 -8.04 -30.24
C PHE A 150 -17.24 -8.96 -31.45
N LYS A 151 -16.03 -9.32 -31.83
CA LYS A 151 -15.72 -10.01 -33.09
C LYS A 151 -16.24 -9.20 -34.28
N MET A 152 -17.19 -9.75 -35.04
CA MET A 152 -17.79 -9.07 -36.20
C MET A 152 -19.20 -8.51 -35.92
N LYS A 153 -19.67 -8.56 -34.67
CA LYS A 153 -20.98 -8.02 -34.27
C LYS A 153 -20.81 -6.62 -33.71
N HIS A 154 -21.67 -5.72 -34.11
CA HIS A 154 -21.77 -4.35 -33.62
C HIS A 154 -23.17 -4.13 -33.04
N GLN A 155 -23.25 -3.44 -31.93
CA GLN A 155 -24.51 -3.06 -31.32
C GLN A 155 -24.44 -1.66 -30.76
N SER A 156 -25.38 -0.80 -31.17
CA SER A 156 -25.50 0.55 -30.63
C SER A 156 -26.41 0.56 -29.39
N PHE A 157 -26.07 1.43 -28.46
CA PHE A 157 -26.78 1.62 -27.19
C PHE A 157 -26.88 3.10 -26.85
N LYS A 158 -28.04 3.53 -26.38
CA LYS A 158 -28.24 4.86 -25.82
C LYS A 158 -27.74 4.91 -24.38
N VAL A 159 -26.83 5.86 -24.07
CA VAL A 159 -26.31 6.05 -22.73
C VAL A 159 -27.37 6.65 -21.82
N LYS A 160 -27.83 5.89 -20.82
CA LYS A 160 -28.88 6.30 -19.86
C LYS A 160 -28.31 6.82 -18.54
N GLY A 161 -27.10 6.41 -18.16
CA GLY A 161 -26.52 6.87 -16.93
C GLY A 161 -25.04 6.52 -16.77
N PHE A 162 -24.44 7.17 -15.80
CA PHE A 162 -23.09 6.89 -15.34
C PHE A 162 -23.14 6.27 -13.97
N VAL A 163 -22.41 5.17 -13.80
CA VAL A 163 -22.42 4.37 -12.58
C VAL A 163 -21.00 4.12 -12.08
N LEU A 164 -20.89 3.79 -10.80
CA LEU A 164 -19.70 3.18 -10.21
C LEU A 164 -20.11 1.84 -9.61
N ASP A 165 -19.20 0.89 -9.70
CA ASP A 165 -19.39 -0.47 -9.18
C ASP A 165 -18.36 -0.77 -8.09
N SER A 166 -18.86 -1.28 -6.97
CA SER A 166 -18.04 -1.64 -5.82
C SER A 166 -17.16 -2.88 -6.06
N GLU A 167 -17.42 -3.66 -7.10
CA GLU A 167 -16.53 -4.73 -7.54
C GLU A 167 -15.26 -4.17 -8.19
N TYR A 168 -15.35 -2.99 -8.84
CA TYR A 168 -14.29 -2.36 -9.61
C TYR A 168 -13.67 -1.14 -8.91
N ILE A 169 -13.46 -1.18 -7.58
CA ILE A 169 -12.74 -0.13 -6.84
C ILE A 169 -11.33 0.10 -7.43
N TYR A 170 -10.69 -0.97 -7.90
CA TYR A 170 -9.44 -0.94 -8.65
C TYR A 170 -9.65 -1.75 -9.93
N TYR A 171 -9.65 -1.08 -11.08
CA TYR A 171 -9.92 -1.72 -12.37
C TYR A 171 -8.89 -1.31 -13.41
N THR A 172 -8.08 -2.27 -13.86
CA THR A 172 -7.05 -2.06 -14.90
C THR A 172 -7.50 -2.49 -16.28
N GLY A 173 -8.55 -3.32 -16.36
CA GLY A 173 -9.08 -3.86 -17.62
C GLY A 173 -8.22 -4.93 -18.28
N SER A 174 -6.95 -5.08 -17.88
CA SER A 174 -6.01 -6.08 -18.41
C SER A 174 -5.04 -6.54 -17.33
N PHE A 175 -4.60 -7.79 -17.39
CA PHE A 175 -3.56 -8.34 -16.50
C PHE A 175 -2.18 -7.71 -16.69
N SER A 176 -1.92 -7.12 -17.86
CA SER A 176 -0.65 -6.45 -18.15
C SER A 176 -0.57 -5.03 -17.62
N GLU A 177 -1.70 -4.40 -17.31
CA GLU A 177 -1.74 -3.06 -16.76
C GLU A 177 -1.64 -3.09 -15.24
N THR A 178 -0.72 -2.30 -14.71
CA THR A 178 -0.50 -2.20 -13.25
C THR A 178 -1.18 -0.99 -12.62
N ILE A 179 -1.62 -0.03 -13.44
CA ILE A 179 -2.30 1.20 -13.00
C ILE A 179 -3.57 1.39 -13.83
N PRO A 180 -4.71 1.75 -13.19
CA PRO A 180 -5.95 2.01 -13.91
C PRO A 180 -5.81 3.09 -14.99
N ASN A 181 -6.16 2.76 -16.22
CA ASN A 181 -6.23 3.69 -17.35
C ASN A 181 -7.70 3.85 -17.79
N HIS A 182 -8.41 4.75 -17.14
CA HIS A 182 -9.82 5.02 -17.41
C HIS A 182 -10.12 5.62 -18.80
N LYS A 183 -9.11 5.98 -19.60
CA LYS A 183 -9.30 6.36 -21.00
C LYS A 183 -9.44 5.11 -21.86
N LYS A 184 -8.60 4.10 -21.64
CA LYS A 184 -8.52 2.89 -22.46
C LYS A 184 -9.47 1.79 -21.97
N TYR A 185 -9.70 1.67 -20.66
CA TYR A 185 -10.48 0.60 -20.05
C TYR A 185 -11.62 1.14 -19.21
N GLY A 186 -12.81 0.63 -19.43
CA GLY A 186 -14.01 0.91 -18.67
C GLY A 186 -14.88 -0.33 -18.52
N TYR A 187 -15.98 -0.18 -17.83
CA TYR A 187 -17.02 -1.20 -17.73
C TYR A 187 -18.41 -0.58 -17.95
N ALA A 188 -19.35 -1.43 -18.31
CA ALA A 188 -20.73 -1.01 -18.55
C ALA A 188 -21.71 -2.09 -18.11
N PHE A 189 -22.96 -1.68 -17.90
CA PHE A 189 -24.08 -2.55 -17.59
C PHE A 189 -25.17 -2.38 -18.64
N VAL A 190 -25.75 -3.50 -19.07
CA VAL A 190 -26.89 -3.58 -19.99
C VAL A 190 -27.87 -4.65 -19.52
N SER A 191 -29.07 -4.70 -20.13
CA SER A 191 -30.00 -5.81 -19.92
C SER A 191 -29.45 -7.12 -20.51
N LYS A 192 -29.95 -8.26 -20.03
CA LYS A 192 -29.56 -9.58 -20.57
C LYS A 192 -29.91 -9.70 -22.04
N GLU A 193 -31.05 -9.14 -22.48
CA GLU A 193 -31.45 -9.12 -23.87
C GLU A 193 -30.42 -8.39 -24.76
N ASN A 194 -30.04 -7.18 -24.35
CA ASN A 194 -29.03 -6.39 -25.04
C ASN A 194 -27.63 -7.03 -25.03
N PHE A 195 -27.27 -7.68 -23.96
CA PHE A 195 -26.02 -8.46 -23.87
C PHE A 195 -26.01 -9.59 -24.91
N ASN A 196 -27.11 -10.33 -25.06
CA ASN A 196 -27.23 -11.46 -25.99
C ASN A 196 -27.13 -11.04 -27.46
N LYS A 197 -27.43 -9.79 -27.83
CA LYS A 197 -27.22 -9.27 -29.18
C LYS A 197 -25.76 -9.28 -29.61
N LEU A 198 -24.84 -9.03 -28.67
CA LEU A 198 -23.40 -9.06 -28.90
C LEU A 198 -22.78 -10.42 -28.57
N SER A 199 -23.24 -11.06 -27.49
CA SER A 199 -22.65 -12.30 -27.02
C SER A 199 -22.94 -13.45 -28.00
N PRO A 200 -21.96 -14.33 -28.30
CA PRO A 200 -22.20 -15.56 -29.02
C PRO A 200 -22.91 -16.63 -28.17
N TYR A 201 -23.02 -16.40 -26.86
CA TYR A 201 -23.54 -17.37 -25.89
C TYR A 201 -24.69 -16.78 -25.09
N PRO A 202 -25.86 -17.42 -25.08
CA PRO A 202 -27.07 -16.91 -24.39
C PRO A 202 -27.10 -17.18 -22.89
N PHE A 203 -26.15 -17.96 -22.35
CA PHE A 203 -26.13 -18.38 -20.96
C PHE A 203 -25.34 -17.47 -20.05
N TYR A 204 -25.56 -17.62 -18.73
CA TYR A 204 -24.78 -16.94 -17.71
C TYR A 204 -23.43 -17.66 -17.47
N THR A 205 -22.41 -16.89 -17.08
CA THR A 205 -21.06 -17.42 -16.84
C THR A 205 -20.56 -17.15 -15.43
N GLU A 206 -21.32 -16.40 -14.64
CA GLU A 206 -20.94 -15.98 -13.30
C GLU A 206 -22.16 -16.02 -12.37
N ILE A 207 -21.95 -16.53 -11.16
CA ILE A 207 -22.95 -16.55 -10.09
C ILE A 207 -22.40 -15.74 -8.93
N ARG A 208 -23.21 -14.80 -8.45
CA ARG A 208 -22.91 -13.95 -7.29
C ARG A 208 -23.80 -14.37 -6.12
N LEU A 209 -23.17 -14.65 -4.98
CA LEU A 209 -23.85 -15.12 -3.79
C LEU A 209 -23.71 -14.13 -2.64
N LYS A 210 -24.82 -13.84 -1.99
CA LYS A 210 -24.86 -13.19 -0.69
C LYS A 210 -25.01 -14.28 0.37
N THR A 211 -24.06 -14.38 1.29
CA THR A 211 -23.98 -15.51 2.23
C THR A 211 -23.77 -15.05 3.67
N ASP A 212 -24.24 -15.84 4.65
CA ASP A 212 -24.01 -15.57 6.07
C ASP A 212 -22.57 -15.87 6.48
N ALA A 213 -22.00 -16.92 5.89
CA ALA A 213 -20.64 -17.37 6.10
C ALA A 213 -20.06 -17.93 4.79
N LYS A 214 -18.76 -18.07 4.73
CA LYS A 214 -18.09 -18.66 3.57
C LYS A 214 -18.54 -20.10 3.36
N ILE A 215 -19.13 -20.37 2.21
CA ILE A 215 -19.51 -21.71 1.78
C ILE A 215 -18.29 -22.41 1.18
N SER A 216 -18.12 -23.68 1.51
CA SER A 216 -16.96 -24.45 1.00
C SER A 216 -17.03 -24.63 -0.51
N GLU A 217 -15.87 -24.53 -1.15
CA GLU A 217 -15.71 -24.69 -2.61
C GLU A 217 -16.26 -26.04 -3.10
N THR A 218 -16.05 -27.11 -2.31
CA THR A 218 -16.54 -28.46 -2.64
C THR A 218 -18.06 -28.50 -2.75
N LYS A 219 -18.80 -27.84 -1.84
CA LYS A 219 -20.28 -27.80 -1.92
C LYS A 219 -20.75 -27.05 -3.16
N LEU A 220 -20.13 -25.92 -3.46
CA LEU A 220 -20.48 -25.11 -4.63
C LEU A 220 -20.15 -25.85 -5.94
N LYS A 221 -19.01 -26.55 -5.97
CA LYS A 221 -18.62 -27.38 -7.12
C LYS A 221 -19.59 -28.52 -7.37
N ASN A 222 -20.08 -29.18 -6.31
CA ASN A 222 -21.03 -30.28 -6.45
C ASN A 222 -22.37 -29.85 -7.06
N VAL A 223 -22.84 -28.63 -6.74
CA VAL A 223 -24.08 -28.07 -7.30
C VAL A 223 -23.88 -27.59 -8.74
N VAL A 224 -22.76 -26.92 -9.03
CA VAL A 224 -22.49 -26.37 -10.37
C VAL A 224 -22.04 -27.44 -11.36
N GLY A 225 -21.48 -28.55 -10.86
CA GLY A 225 -21.04 -29.70 -11.66
C GLY A 225 -19.86 -29.37 -12.59
N GLU A 226 -19.87 -29.95 -13.79
CA GLU A 226 -18.78 -29.82 -14.77
C GLU A 226 -18.58 -28.41 -15.34
N SER A 227 -19.57 -27.54 -15.20
CA SER A 227 -19.45 -26.15 -15.62
C SER A 227 -18.62 -25.29 -14.65
N TYR A 228 -18.30 -25.80 -13.47
CA TYR A 228 -17.53 -25.09 -12.45
C TYR A 228 -16.10 -24.79 -12.91
N ILE A 229 -15.66 -23.52 -12.77
CA ILE A 229 -14.27 -23.11 -13.02
C ILE A 229 -13.57 -22.79 -11.71
N LYS A 230 -14.07 -21.81 -10.97
CA LYS A 230 -13.49 -21.36 -9.71
C LYS A 230 -14.50 -20.65 -8.82
N THR A 231 -14.19 -20.59 -7.53
CA THR A 231 -14.88 -19.71 -6.58
C THR A 231 -13.91 -18.62 -6.08
N SER A 232 -14.41 -17.40 -5.96
CA SER A 232 -13.70 -16.30 -5.35
C SER A 232 -14.51 -15.73 -4.18
N THR A 233 -13.84 -15.16 -3.19
CA THR A 233 -14.47 -14.39 -2.11
C THR A 233 -14.15 -12.91 -2.30
N ARG A 234 -14.89 -12.01 -1.63
CA ARG A 234 -14.64 -10.57 -1.70
C ARG A 234 -13.17 -10.21 -1.42
N GLU A 235 -12.55 -10.87 -0.45
CA GLU A 235 -11.15 -10.63 -0.07
C GLU A 235 -10.15 -11.02 -1.17
N ASN A 236 -10.55 -11.95 -2.05
CA ASN A 236 -9.73 -12.46 -3.15
C ASN A 236 -9.99 -11.74 -4.47
N LEU A 237 -10.98 -10.83 -4.54
CA LEU A 237 -11.14 -9.96 -5.69
C LEU A 237 -9.93 -9.03 -5.82
N ASP A 238 -9.44 -8.85 -7.04
CA ASP A 238 -8.26 -8.02 -7.31
C ASP A 238 -8.38 -6.61 -6.76
N SER A 239 -9.58 -6.01 -6.85
CA SER A 239 -9.88 -4.69 -6.30
C SER A 239 -9.67 -4.63 -4.78
N TYR A 240 -10.23 -5.58 -4.04
CA TYR A 240 -10.13 -5.61 -2.58
C TYR A 240 -8.76 -6.06 -2.08
N ASN A 241 -8.14 -7.00 -2.80
CA ASN A 241 -6.77 -7.43 -2.51
C ASN A 241 -5.77 -6.28 -2.71
N THR A 242 -5.93 -5.51 -3.80
CA THR A 242 -5.10 -4.33 -4.06
C THR A 242 -5.36 -3.23 -3.03
N LEU A 243 -6.61 -2.93 -2.71
CA LEU A 243 -6.95 -1.98 -1.64
C LEU A 243 -6.30 -2.37 -0.31
N LYS A 244 -6.37 -3.66 0.07
CA LYS A 244 -5.74 -4.18 1.29
C LYS A 244 -4.22 -4.02 1.25
N LYS A 245 -3.57 -4.40 0.15
CA LYS A 245 -2.11 -4.23 -0.03
C LYS A 245 -1.70 -2.76 0.10
N GLU A 246 -2.42 -1.86 -0.55
CA GLU A 246 -2.20 -0.42 -0.52
C GLU A 246 -2.35 0.16 0.90
N THR A 247 -3.42 -0.21 1.60
CA THR A 247 -3.67 0.26 2.98
C THR A 247 -2.66 -0.32 3.98
N ASP A 248 -2.27 -1.59 3.84
CA ASP A 248 -1.25 -2.22 4.68
C ASP A 248 0.14 -1.61 4.43
N GLN A 249 0.47 -1.28 3.18
CA GLN A 249 1.71 -0.58 2.84
C GLN A 249 1.75 0.82 3.46
N MET A 250 0.67 1.60 3.34
CA MET A 250 0.57 2.91 3.98
C MET A 250 0.70 2.82 5.50
N LYS A 251 0.08 1.83 6.12
CA LYS A 251 0.20 1.56 7.57
C LYS A 251 1.64 1.28 7.96
N LYS A 252 2.34 0.40 7.26
CA LYS A 252 3.75 0.08 7.53
C LYS A 252 4.64 1.32 7.38
N MET A 253 4.46 2.10 6.32
CA MET A 253 5.22 3.32 6.08
C MET A 253 4.95 4.38 7.16
N SER A 254 3.70 4.56 7.57
CA SER A 254 3.35 5.53 8.62
C SER A 254 4.02 5.19 9.95
N VAL A 255 4.06 3.92 10.32
CA VAL A 255 4.76 3.44 11.53
C VAL A 255 6.26 3.68 11.42
N LEU A 256 6.88 3.29 10.30
CA LEU A 256 8.32 3.41 10.08
C LEU A 256 8.79 4.87 10.18
N PHE A 257 8.14 5.78 9.45
CA PHE A 257 8.49 7.20 9.51
C PHE A 257 8.29 7.78 10.92
N SER A 258 7.18 7.45 11.55
CA SER A 258 6.91 7.94 12.91
C SER A 258 7.92 7.44 13.93
N MET A 259 8.37 6.18 13.83
CA MET A 259 9.43 5.65 14.72
C MET A 259 10.74 6.44 14.61
N ILE A 260 11.14 6.81 13.38
CA ILE A 260 12.34 7.63 13.17
C ILE A 260 12.21 8.98 13.87
N PHE A 261 11.09 9.69 13.68
CA PHE A 261 10.87 10.99 14.30
C PHE A 261 10.68 10.91 15.81
N ILE A 262 10.10 9.84 16.34
CA ILE A 262 10.01 9.58 17.78
C ILE A 262 11.42 9.43 18.38
N LEU A 263 12.28 8.65 17.74
CA LEU A 263 13.67 8.48 18.18
C LEU A 263 14.44 9.80 18.15
N LEU A 264 14.28 10.59 17.09
CA LEU A 264 14.87 11.92 16.99
C LEU A 264 14.35 12.88 18.07
N SER A 265 13.04 12.82 18.36
CA SER A 265 12.41 13.60 19.41
C SER A 265 12.96 13.23 20.80
N LEU A 266 13.12 11.93 21.09
CA LEU A 266 13.73 11.44 22.32
C LEU A 266 15.14 12.03 22.51
N LEU A 267 16.00 11.91 21.50
CA LEU A 267 17.39 12.38 21.55
C LEU A 267 17.47 13.90 21.69
N THR A 268 16.65 14.61 20.93
CA THR A 268 16.60 16.07 20.95
C THR A 268 16.08 16.59 22.30
N MET A 269 15.04 15.94 22.86
CA MET A 269 14.53 16.27 24.19
C MET A 269 15.58 16.03 25.27
N TYR A 270 16.24 14.88 25.26
CA TYR A 270 17.30 14.58 26.21
C TYR A 270 18.43 15.61 26.17
N THR A 271 18.93 15.96 24.97
CA THR A 271 20.00 16.96 24.83
C THR A 271 19.58 18.36 25.26
N SER A 272 18.35 18.77 24.92
CA SER A 272 17.80 20.06 25.34
C SER A 272 17.68 20.15 26.85
N MET A 273 17.22 19.05 27.49
CA MET A 273 17.13 18.99 28.95
C MET A 273 18.49 18.98 29.64
N VAL A 274 19.47 18.21 29.13
CA VAL A 274 20.84 18.23 29.68
C VAL A 274 21.44 19.64 29.63
N ARG A 275 21.23 20.38 28.53
CA ARG A 275 21.68 21.79 28.41
C ARG A 275 20.96 22.72 29.38
N LEU A 276 19.63 22.61 29.47
CA LEU A 276 18.83 23.44 30.38
C LEU A 276 19.25 23.21 31.84
N ILE A 277 19.34 21.95 32.24
CA ILE A 277 19.73 21.55 33.60
C ILE A 277 21.16 22.02 33.92
N GLY A 278 22.07 21.93 32.95
CA GLY A 278 23.46 22.44 33.10
C GLY A 278 23.47 23.94 33.41
N LYS A 279 22.61 24.74 32.76
CA LYS A 279 22.47 26.19 33.04
C LYS A 279 21.77 26.50 34.36
N GLN A 280 20.97 25.55 34.87
CA GLN A 280 20.13 25.73 36.06
C GLN A 280 20.68 24.99 37.31
N LYS A 281 21.96 24.51 37.29
CA LYS A 281 22.54 23.77 38.40
C LYS A 281 22.46 24.52 39.75
N ILE A 282 22.71 25.83 39.76
CA ILE A 282 22.61 26.68 40.97
C ILE A 282 21.18 26.67 41.49
N ILE A 283 20.20 26.88 40.63
CA ILE A 283 18.76 26.89 40.99
C ILE A 283 18.35 25.54 41.57
N ILE A 284 18.80 24.42 40.93
CA ILE A 284 18.51 23.07 41.43
C ILE A 284 19.15 22.88 42.82
N GLY A 285 20.41 23.32 43.01
CA GLY A 285 21.09 23.29 44.31
C GLY A 285 20.32 24.06 45.39
N THR A 286 19.87 25.29 45.08
CA THR A 286 19.07 26.10 45.97
C THR A 286 17.72 25.43 46.33
N MET A 287 17.00 24.88 45.34
CA MET A 287 15.77 24.11 45.60
C MET A 287 16.01 22.95 46.57
N LYS A 288 17.09 22.22 46.41
CA LYS A 288 17.50 21.12 47.33
C LYS A 288 17.83 21.61 48.70
N ALA A 289 18.56 22.77 48.81
CA ALA A 289 18.95 23.37 50.07
C ALA A 289 17.72 23.88 50.90
N ILE A 290 16.69 24.38 50.24
CA ILE A 290 15.42 24.80 50.86
C ILE A 290 14.54 23.59 51.24
N GLY A 291 14.95 22.35 50.92
CA GLY A 291 14.23 21.16 51.32
C GLY A 291 13.19 20.66 50.29
N ILE A 292 13.17 21.18 49.07
CA ILE A 292 12.27 20.66 48.01
C ILE A 292 12.66 19.22 47.66
N ASN A 293 11.67 18.32 47.71
CA ASN A 293 11.87 16.90 47.50
C ASN A 293 12.40 16.60 46.08
N LYS A 294 13.36 15.68 45.96
CA LYS A 294 13.96 15.26 44.67
C LYS A 294 12.92 14.81 43.66
N SER A 295 11.83 14.17 44.10
CA SER A 295 10.72 13.74 43.24
C SER A 295 9.96 14.93 42.64
N THR A 296 9.74 15.99 43.42
CA THR A 296 9.09 17.23 42.96
C THR A 296 9.93 17.93 41.88
N ILE A 297 11.26 17.99 42.09
CA ILE A 297 12.16 18.56 41.09
C ILE A 297 12.18 17.71 39.81
N ARG A 298 12.21 16.36 39.91
CA ARG A 298 12.11 15.45 38.75
C ARG A 298 10.82 15.69 37.98
N LEU A 299 9.68 15.73 38.67
CA LEU A 299 8.38 15.94 38.06
C LEU A 299 8.30 17.30 37.37
N HIS A 300 8.83 18.37 37.99
CA HIS A 300 8.91 19.69 37.38
C HIS A 300 9.63 19.66 36.02
N TYR A 301 10.78 19.01 35.92
CA TYR A 301 11.52 18.90 34.65
C TYR A 301 10.85 17.91 33.67
N ALA A 302 10.14 16.88 34.14
CA ALA A 302 9.35 16.02 33.29
C ALA A 302 8.20 16.78 32.59
N PHE A 303 7.61 17.78 33.26
CA PHE A 303 6.57 18.62 32.69
C PHE A 303 7.03 19.42 31.45
N TYR A 304 8.32 19.72 31.30
CA TYR A 304 8.83 20.32 30.05
C TYR A 304 8.66 19.36 28.89
N GLY A 305 8.99 18.07 29.10
CA GLY A 305 8.79 17.01 28.11
C GLY A 305 7.32 16.84 27.76
N PHE A 306 6.47 16.79 28.77
CA PHE A 306 5.02 16.68 28.60
C PHE A 306 4.47 17.85 27.77
N PHE A 307 4.71 19.08 28.20
CA PHE A 307 4.08 20.26 27.62
C PHE A 307 4.48 20.49 26.16
N ILE A 308 5.79 20.36 25.85
CA ILE A 308 6.30 20.61 24.50
C ILE A 308 5.87 19.51 23.53
N SER A 309 5.94 18.25 23.95
CA SER A 309 5.53 17.13 23.10
C SER A 309 4.01 17.07 22.92
N ALA A 310 3.24 17.41 23.96
CA ALA A 310 1.78 17.50 23.85
C ALA A 310 1.35 18.59 22.88
N LEU A 311 1.92 19.80 22.98
CA LEU A 311 1.65 20.88 22.02
C LEU A 311 2.02 20.50 20.61
N GLY A 312 3.23 19.94 20.39
CA GLY A 312 3.66 19.46 19.07
C GLY A 312 2.73 18.39 18.52
N SER A 313 2.34 17.44 19.36
CA SER A 313 1.44 16.34 18.96
C SER A 313 0.03 16.82 18.61
N VAL A 314 -0.55 17.75 19.36
CA VAL A 314 -1.88 18.30 19.07
C VAL A 314 -1.87 19.07 17.75
N VAL A 315 -0.88 19.95 17.56
CA VAL A 315 -0.72 20.68 16.30
C VAL A 315 -0.46 19.71 15.14
N GLY A 316 0.38 18.69 15.36
CA GLY A 316 0.65 17.62 14.38
C GLY A 316 -0.61 16.85 13.98
N LEU A 317 -1.49 16.52 14.94
CA LEU A 317 -2.77 15.86 14.66
C LEU A 317 -3.68 16.71 13.78
N ILE A 318 -3.79 18.00 14.10
CA ILE A 318 -4.63 18.97 13.36
C ILE A 318 -4.09 19.14 11.92
N LEU A 319 -2.79 19.37 11.76
CA LEU A 319 -2.16 19.54 10.45
C LEU A 319 -2.17 18.23 9.65
N GLY A 320 -1.98 17.08 10.30
CA GLY A 320 -2.11 15.76 9.68
C GLY A 320 -3.48 15.59 9.03
N ARG A 321 -4.54 15.91 9.75
CA ARG A 321 -5.92 15.82 9.26
C ARG A 321 -6.24 16.85 8.17
N LYS A 322 -5.80 18.12 8.33
CA LYS A 322 -6.20 19.23 7.44
C LYS A 322 -5.31 19.36 6.19
N VAL A 323 -4.05 18.96 6.26
CA VAL A 323 -3.06 19.15 5.18
C VAL A 323 -2.62 17.80 4.58
N THR A 324 -2.10 16.91 5.42
CA THR A 324 -1.51 15.64 4.92
C THR A 324 -2.56 14.69 4.38
N SER A 325 -3.68 14.48 5.10
CA SER A 325 -4.73 13.56 4.67
C SER A 325 -5.37 13.94 3.34
N PRO A 326 -5.81 15.20 3.09
CA PRO A 326 -6.40 15.56 1.80
C PRO A 326 -5.41 15.47 0.63
N SER A 327 -4.13 15.79 0.87
CA SER A 327 -3.08 15.69 -0.15
C SER A 327 -2.84 14.24 -0.58
N LEU A 328 -2.73 13.32 0.38
CA LEU A 328 -2.59 11.89 0.12
C LEU A 328 -3.85 11.29 -0.50
N LEU A 329 -5.04 11.74 -0.08
CA LEU A 329 -6.31 11.29 -0.62
C LEU A 329 -6.41 11.58 -2.11
N LYS A 330 -6.05 12.78 -2.57
CA LYS A 330 -6.03 13.14 -3.99
C LYS A 330 -5.21 12.15 -4.81
N VAL A 331 -4.03 11.76 -4.32
CA VAL A 331 -3.19 10.75 -4.98
C VAL A 331 -3.88 9.38 -5.02
N LYS A 332 -4.54 8.96 -3.94
CA LYS A 332 -5.23 7.66 -3.92
C LYS A 332 -6.48 7.63 -4.82
N GLN A 333 -7.18 8.73 -4.96
CA GLN A 333 -8.34 8.85 -5.86
C GLN A 333 -7.98 8.73 -7.36
N THR A 334 -6.70 8.89 -7.73
CA THR A 334 -6.27 8.62 -9.13
C THR A 334 -6.22 7.13 -9.43
N VAL A 335 -5.99 6.29 -8.43
CA VAL A 335 -5.79 4.85 -8.56
C VAL A 335 -7.03 4.06 -8.15
N LEU A 336 -7.66 4.44 -7.04
CA LEU A 336 -8.84 3.79 -6.51
C LEU A 336 -10.11 4.58 -6.85
N THR A 337 -11.18 3.88 -7.19
CA THR A 337 -12.46 4.49 -7.59
C THR A 337 -13.53 4.17 -6.57
N MET A 338 -13.94 5.17 -5.80
CA MET A 338 -15.08 5.09 -4.89
C MET A 338 -15.85 6.41 -4.94
N PRO A 339 -17.19 6.39 -4.84
CA PRO A 339 -18.02 7.60 -4.92
C PRO A 339 -17.83 8.50 -3.69
N HIS A 340 -17.64 7.90 -2.52
CA HIS A 340 -17.48 8.61 -1.24
C HIS A 340 -16.21 8.16 -0.54
N TRP A 341 -15.49 9.13 0.02
CA TRP A 341 -14.26 8.92 0.76
C TRP A 341 -14.36 9.59 2.12
N ASP A 342 -14.31 8.78 3.17
CA ASP A 342 -14.30 9.26 4.54
C ASP A 342 -12.86 9.37 5.06
N LEU A 343 -12.51 10.50 5.67
CA LEU A 343 -11.24 10.67 6.37
C LEU A 343 -11.47 10.38 7.85
N ILE A 344 -11.28 9.11 8.24
CA ILE A 344 -11.55 8.63 9.60
C ILE A 344 -10.25 8.38 10.33
N GLN A 345 -10.05 9.12 11.43
CA GLN A 345 -8.84 9.00 12.24
C GLN A 345 -8.75 7.59 12.87
N ALA A 346 -7.60 6.94 12.71
CA ALA A 346 -7.36 5.66 13.36
C ALA A 346 -7.07 5.84 14.86
N HIS A 347 -7.60 4.96 15.71
CA HIS A 347 -7.32 4.95 17.16
C HIS A 347 -5.83 4.86 17.49
N ALA A 348 -5.05 4.22 16.63
CA ALA A 348 -3.60 4.15 16.74
C ALA A 348 -2.92 5.54 16.81
N SER A 349 -3.52 6.59 16.25
CA SER A 349 -2.97 7.96 16.30
C SER A 349 -2.97 8.52 17.72
N TYR A 350 -4.01 8.27 18.48
CA TYR A 350 -4.09 8.72 19.89
C TYR A 350 -3.11 7.95 20.78
N LEU A 351 -2.95 6.65 20.51
CA LEU A 351 -1.96 5.82 21.20
C LEU A 351 -0.53 6.30 20.90
N LEU A 352 -0.25 6.69 19.66
CA LEU A 352 1.06 7.23 19.28
C LEU A 352 1.35 8.58 19.97
N ILE A 353 0.33 9.45 20.13
CA ILE A 353 0.45 10.70 20.87
C ILE A 353 0.83 10.43 22.33
N ALA A 354 0.12 9.49 22.97
CA ALA A 354 0.42 9.09 24.35
C ALA A 354 1.86 8.55 24.47
N LEU A 355 2.28 7.71 23.53
CA LEU A 355 3.63 7.17 23.46
C LEU A 355 4.69 8.27 23.29
N MET A 356 4.45 9.24 22.39
CA MET A 356 5.35 10.38 22.17
C MET A 356 5.54 11.19 23.45
N ILE A 357 4.45 11.50 24.14
CA ILE A 357 4.49 12.25 25.41
C ILE A 357 5.27 11.48 26.46
N LEU A 358 5.01 10.19 26.64
CA LEU A 358 5.71 9.32 27.60
C LEU A 358 7.21 9.25 27.31
N ILE A 359 7.60 9.13 26.04
CA ILE A 359 8.99 9.09 25.61
C ILE A 359 9.70 10.42 25.91
N CYS A 360 9.09 11.56 25.60
CA CYS A 360 9.66 12.87 25.88
C CYS A 360 9.76 13.16 27.38
N MET A 361 8.77 12.72 28.15
CA MET A 361 8.83 12.80 29.62
C MET A 361 9.96 11.94 30.19
N SER A 362 10.11 10.70 29.72
CA SER A 362 11.16 9.80 30.17
C SER A 362 12.55 10.37 29.85
N ALA A 363 12.74 10.96 28.65
CA ALA A 363 13.98 11.61 28.26
C ALA A 363 14.34 12.75 29.22
N ALA A 364 13.36 13.56 29.60
CA ALA A 364 13.53 14.65 30.57
C ALA A 364 13.86 14.11 31.97
N LEU A 365 13.21 13.06 32.42
CA LEU A 365 13.49 12.38 33.69
C LEU A 365 14.92 11.81 33.73
N PHE A 366 15.36 11.11 32.68
CA PHE A 366 16.73 10.57 32.60
C PHE A 366 17.79 11.67 32.65
N ALA A 367 17.58 12.79 31.93
CA ALA A 367 18.47 13.92 31.97
C ALA A 367 18.56 14.53 33.36
N THR A 368 17.44 14.62 34.09
CA THR A 368 17.36 15.23 35.43
C THR A 368 17.99 14.34 36.50
N ASN A 369 17.86 13.03 36.42
CA ASN A 369 18.39 12.09 37.41
C ASN A 369 19.89 12.26 37.63
N LYS A 370 20.65 12.53 36.56
CA LYS A 370 22.11 12.75 36.67
C LYS A 370 22.46 14.02 37.46
N ALA A 371 21.64 15.07 37.32
CA ALA A 371 21.87 16.35 37.98
C ALA A 371 21.45 16.38 39.45
N LEU A 372 20.57 15.46 39.86
CA LEU A 372 20.07 15.33 41.24
C LEU A 372 20.96 14.47 42.13
N LYS A 373 21.99 13.81 41.59
CA LYS A 373 23.05 13.11 42.34
C LYS A 373 23.95 14.14 43.01
N GLY A 374 24.40 13.86 44.22
CA GLY A 374 25.29 14.73 45.00
C GLY A 374 24.56 15.63 46.02
N MET A 375 25.35 16.27 46.90
CA MET A 375 24.85 17.21 47.94
C MET A 375 24.52 18.57 47.33
N PRO A 376 23.62 19.39 47.98
CA PRO A 376 23.28 20.74 47.50
C PRO A 376 24.51 21.63 47.30
N ALA A 377 25.44 21.66 48.28
CA ALA A 377 26.66 22.45 48.26
C ALA A 377 27.60 22.05 47.10
N GLU A 378 27.74 20.76 46.83
CA GLU A 378 28.52 20.27 45.70
C GLU A 378 27.89 20.65 44.35
N THR A 379 26.57 20.60 44.26
CA THR A 379 25.82 20.97 43.05
C THR A 379 25.98 22.46 42.73
N MET A 380 26.08 23.32 43.76
CA MET A 380 26.28 24.76 43.58
C MET A 380 27.77 25.09 43.32
N ARG A 381 28.72 24.44 44.02
CA ARG A 381 30.17 24.68 43.86
C ARG A 381 30.67 24.22 42.50
N ASN A 382 30.19 23.07 42.02
CA ASN A 382 30.57 22.51 40.72
C ASN A 382 29.85 23.15 39.53
N ALA A 383 29.04 24.19 39.74
CA ALA A 383 28.42 24.95 38.64
C ALA A 383 29.50 25.69 37.80
N ASN A 384 30.59 26.10 38.42
CA ASN A 384 31.72 26.80 37.77
C ASN A 384 32.86 25.85 37.37
N ASN A 385 32.97 24.69 37.98
CA ASN A 385 33.93 23.65 37.59
C ASN A 385 33.19 22.60 36.75
N MET A 386 33.24 22.72 35.44
CA MET A 386 33.09 21.54 34.59
C MET A 386 34.20 20.59 35.01
N ASP A 387 33.85 19.40 35.53
CA ASP A 387 34.83 18.34 35.75
C ASP A 387 35.58 18.12 34.45
N ILE A 388 36.76 18.72 34.36
CA ILE A 388 37.74 18.52 33.28
C ILE A 388 38.43 17.21 33.60
N VAL A 389 37.70 16.12 33.67
CA VAL A 389 38.30 14.81 33.51
C VAL A 389 38.64 14.69 32.03
N ALA A 390 39.88 15.00 31.73
CA ALA A 390 40.41 14.89 30.37
C ALA A 390 40.44 13.41 29.99
N LYS A 391 39.31 12.89 29.50
CA LYS A 391 39.28 11.58 28.85
C LYS A 391 39.96 11.72 27.50
N GLN A 392 41.18 11.24 27.44
CA GLN A 392 41.98 11.21 26.22
C GLN A 392 41.23 10.44 25.13
N PRO A 393 41.19 10.93 23.88
CA PRO A 393 40.69 10.17 22.74
C PRO A 393 41.43 8.85 22.59
N LEU A 394 40.77 7.79 22.18
CA LEU A 394 41.41 6.50 21.95
C LEU A 394 42.59 6.59 20.95
N ILE A 395 42.49 7.51 19.98
CA ILE A 395 43.51 7.78 18.96
C ILE A 395 44.76 8.46 19.58
N GLU A 396 44.61 9.20 20.66
CA GLU A 396 45.73 9.85 21.39
C GLU A 396 46.65 8.82 22.05
N LYS A 397 46.19 7.59 22.28
CA LYS A 397 47.00 6.49 22.80
C LYS A 397 48.01 5.96 21.78
N SER A 398 47.84 6.23 20.49
CA SER A 398 48.74 5.86 19.42
C SER A 398 49.56 7.08 19.00
N ASN A 399 50.80 7.21 19.53
CA ASN A 399 51.68 8.32 19.20
C ASN A 399 51.96 8.47 17.69
N PHE A 400 51.98 7.38 16.94
CA PHE A 400 52.25 7.40 15.51
C PHE A 400 51.14 8.08 14.72
N ILE A 401 49.86 7.82 15.05
CA ILE A 401 48.72 8.45 14.38
C ILE A 401 48.55 9.87 14.90
N TRP A 402 48.67 10.08 16.20
CA TRP A 402 48.47 11.37 16.84
C TRP A 402 49.45 12.44 16.38
N SER A 403 50.71 12.09 16.15
CA SER A 403 51.74 13.03 15.66
C SER A 403 51.46 13.57 14.25
N LYS A 404 50.78 12.80 13.39
CA LYS A 404 50.45 13.19 12.03
C LYS A 404 49.17 14.04 11.92
N ILE A 405 48.38 14.15 12.98
CA ILE A 405 47.12 14.92 12.98
C ILE A 405 47.42 16.40 13.25
N SER A 406 46.87 17.33 12.46
CA SER A 406 47.04 18.76 12.66
C SER A 406 46.46 19.21 14.01
N TYR A 407 46.95 20.32 14.56
CA TYR A 407 46.51 20.86 15.84
C TYR A 407 45.00 21.07 15.92
N TYR A 408 44.37 21.57 14.85
CA TYR A 408 42.93 21.78 14.75
C TYR A 408 42.14 20.46 14.96
N TRP A 409 42.51 19.41 14.25
CA TRP A 409 41.86 18.11 14.38
C TRP A 409 42.12 17.44 15.74
N ARG A 410 43.29 17.63 16.34
CA ARG A 410 43.55 17.16 17.72
C ARG A 410 42.57 17.81 18.69
N TRP A 411 42.31 19.12 18.54
CA TRP A 411 41.35 19.86 19.38
C TRP A 411 39.95 19.34 19.21
N VAL A 412 39.48 19.15 17.96
CA VAL A 412 38.16 18.59 17.62
C VAL A 412 38.00 17.19 18.21
N LEU A 413 38.96 16.29 18.05
CA LEU A 413 38.91 14.92 18.58
C LEU A 413 38.86 14.89 20.12
N ARG A 414 39.56 15.81 20.79
CA ARG A 414 39.45 15.97 22.24
C ARG A 414 38.07 16.48 22.66
N ASP A 415 37.48 17.43 21.94
CA ASP A 415 36.12 17.90 22.22
C ASP A 415 35.08 16.83 22.01
N ILE A 416 35.17 16.03 20.94
CA ILE A 416 34.34 14.85 20.70
C ILE A 416 34.46 13.84 21.85
N SER A 417 35.70 13.55 22.28
CA SER A 417 35.95 12.60 23.37
C SER A 417 35.35 13.06 24.71
N ARG A 418 35.35 14.37 24.96
CA ARG A 418 34.72 14.98 26.14
C ARG A 418 33.20 14.97 26.09
N ASN A 419 32.63 15.11 24.92
CA ASN A 419 31.19 15.28 24.70
C ASN A 419 30.61 14.14 23.84
N LYS A 420 31.03 12.89 24.02
CA LYS A 420 30.66 11.72 23.20
C LYS A 420 29.16 11.61 22.94
N ILE A 421 28.32 11.78 23.98
CA ILE A 421 26.85 11.69 23.85
C ILE A 421 26.30 12.76 22.92
N ARG A 422 26.78 14.02 23.05
CA ARG A 422 26.33 15.11 22.16
C ARG A 422 26.75 14.88 20.73
N PHE A 423 27.94 14.39 20.50
CA PHE A 423 28.46 14.07 19.17
C PHE A 423 27.65 12.94 18.51
N VAL A 424 27.45 11.82 19.24
CA VAL A 424 26.64 10.69 18.76
C VAL A 424 25.22 11.15 18.42
N MET A 425 24.58 11.97 19.26
CA MET A 425 23.26 12.49 19.00
C MET A 425 23.19 13.40 17.77
N GLY A 426 24.23 14.22 17.55
CA GLY A 426 24.34 15.02 16.32
C GLY A 426 24.40 14.13 15.08
N ILE A 427 25.23 13.08 15.12
CA ILE A 427 25.32 12.09 14.03
C ILE A 427 23.97 11.42 13.79
N VAL A 428 23.33 10.90 14.83
CA VAL A 428 22.02 10.22 14.69
C VAL A 428 20.95 11.16 14.13
N GLY A 429 20.97 12.43 14.54
CA GLY A 429 20.05 13.45 14.00
C GLY A 429 20.23 13.66 12.49
N VAL A 430 21.49 13.84 12.05
CA VAL A 430 21.81 14.00 10.63
C VAL A 430 21.51 12.72 9.85
N MET A 431 21.92 11.56 10.39
CA MET A 431 21.63 10.26 9.78
C MET A 431 20.12 10.04 9.59
N GLY A 432 19.30 10.35 10.60
CA GLY A 432 17.84 10.22 10.48
C GLY A 432 17.26 11.06 9.34
N GLY A 433 17.70 12.31 9.21
CA GLY A 433 17.31 13.17 8.09
C GLY A 433 17.76 12.62 6.73
N MET A 434 19.02 12.19 6.65
CA MET A 434 19.58 11.60 5.41
C MET A 434 18.88 10.30 5.01
N VAL A 435 18.58 9.42 5.97
CA VAL A 435 17.82 8.17 5.69
C VAL A 435 16.46 8.48 5.06
N LEU A 436 15.76 9.50 5.56
CA LEU A 436 14.45 9.88 4.99
C LEU A 436 14.58 10.44 3.58
N LEU A 437 15.58 11.29 3.32
CA LEU A 437 15.84 11.85 1.99
C LEU A 437 16.23 10.75 0.99
N VAL A 438 17.18 9.89 1.37
CA VAL A 438 17.66 8.79 0.51
C VAL A 438 16.53 7.79 0.26
N ALA A 439 15.72 7.47 1.29
CA ALA A 439 14.55 6.59 1.11
C ALA A 439 13.53 7.21 0.15
N GLY A 440 13.20 8.49 0.29
CA GLY A 440 12.25 9.18 -0.58
C GLY A 440 12.71 9.24 -2.05
N LEU A 441 13.95 9.66 -2.27
CA LEU A 441 14.54 9.71 -3.61
C LEU A 441 14.75 8.30 -4.20
N GLY A 442 15.17 7.34 -3.36
CA GLY A 442 15.38 5.95 -3.76
C GLY A 442 14.08 5.26 -4.20
N ILE A 443 12.95 5.53 -3.52
CA ILE A 443 11.63 5.02 -3.95
C ILE A 443 11.28 5.56 -5.33
N LYS A 444 11.42 6.88 -5.55
CA LYS A 444 11.18 7.49 -6.85
C LYS A 444 12.04 6.85 -7.94
N GLN A 445 13.36 6.79 -7.73
CA GLN A 445 14.31 6.22 -8.69
C GLN A 445 14.04 4.73 -8.95
N SER A 446 13.61 3.97 -7.94
CA SER A 446 13.24 2.55 -8.11
C SER A 446 11.99 2.38 -8.96
N ILE A 447 11.00 3.28 -8.84
CA ILE A 447 9.80 3.26 -9.68
C ILE A 447 10.16 3.62 -11.12
N ASP A 448 10.92 4.68 -11.34
CA ASP A 448 11.37 5.11 -12.66
C ASP A 448 12.17 3.98 -13.33
N TYR A 449 13.17 3.41 -12.64
CA TYR A 449 13.94 2.27 -13.14
C TYR A 449 13.07 1.04 -13.45
N SER A 450 12.06 0.75 -12.61
CA SER A 450 11.17 -0.38 -12.85
C SER A 450 10.32 -0.18 -14.10
N ASN A 451 9.86 1.04 -14.36
CA ASN A 451 9.13 1.37 -15.58
C ASN A 451 10.02 1.24 -16.81
N ASP A 452 11.19 1.85 -16.78
CA ASP A 452 12.16 1.78 -17.90
C ASP A 452 12.57 0.32 -18.15
N TYR A 453 12.78 -0.46 -17.09
CA TYR A 453 13.12 -1.88 -17.23
C TYR A 453 11.99 -2.68 -17.91
N VAL A 454 10.75 -2.47 -17.50
CA VAL A 454 9.60 -3.20 -18.07
C VAL A 454 9.37 -2.81 -19.53
N PHE A 455 9.34 -1.51 -19.84
CA PHE A 455 8.94 -1.04 -21.17
C PHE A 455 10.08 -1.03 -22.19
N ASP A 456 11.34 -0.83 -21.76
CA ASP A 456 12.47 -0.76 -22.69
C ASP A 456 13.27 -2.07 -22.80
N LYS A 457 13.33 -2.84 -21.70
CA LYS A 457 14.17 -4.06 -21.65
C LYS A 457 13.39 -5.35 -21.65
N GLN A 458 12.33 -5.46 -20.85
CA GLN A 458 11.53 -6.69 -20.76
C GLN A 458 10.61 -6.84 -21.96
N TYR A 459 9.89 -5.78 -22.34
CA TYR A 459 8.98 -5.75 -23.47
C TYR A 459 9.66 -5.10 -24.68
N ASN A 460 10.10 -5.93 -25.61
CA ASN A 460 10.76 -5.51 -26.86
C ASN A 460 9.77 -5.56 -28.03
N TYR A 461 8.59 -4.95 -27.85
CA TYR A 461 7.55 -4.86 -28.86
C TYR A 461 6.79 -3.51 -28.75
N GLU A 462 6.29 -3.03 -29.87
CA GLU A 462 5.53 -1.78 -29.93
C GLU A 462 4.03 -1.98 -29.72
N VAL A 463 3.49 -3.11 -30.17
CA VAL A 463 2.05 -3.38 -30.13
C VAL A 463 1.76 -4.73 -29.49
N ARG A 464 0.82 -4.76 -28.59
CA ARG A 464 0.23 -5.98 -28.01
C ARG A 464 -1.25 -6.07 -28.39
N ALA A 465 -1.63 -7.18 -29.03
CA ALA A 465 -3.01 -7.46 -29.39
C ALA A 465 -3.53 -8.68 -28.63
N VAL A 466 -4.80 -8.61 -28.18
CA VAL A 466 -5.50 -9.77 -27.63
C VAL A 466 -6.19 -10.51 -28.78
N ILE A 467 -5.90 -11.79 -28.94
CA ILE A 467 -6.44 -12.59 -29.99
C ILE A 467 -7.72 -13.26 -29.50
N VAL A 468 -8.81 -12.99 -30.17
CA VAL A 468 -10.13 -13.59 -29.89
C VAL A 468 -10.40 -14.79 -30.82
N ASP A 469 -9.82 -14.78 -32.03
CA ASP A 469 -9.93 -15.86 -33.02
C ASP A 469 -8.55 -16.20 -33.60
N SER A 470 -8.16 -17.47 -33.50
CA SER A 470 -6.86 -17.97 -34.01
C SER A 470 -6.66 -17.74 -35.51
N ARG A 471 -7.73 -17.64 -36.30
CA ARG A 471 -7.67 -17.34 -37.73
C ARG A 471 -7.16 -15.92 -38.04
N SER A 472 -7.23 -15.01 -37.09
CA SER A 472 -6.71 -13.64 -37.24
C SER A 472 -5.20 -13.57 -37.19
N ILE A 473 -4.53 -14.58 -36.63
CA ILE A 473 -3.07 -14.65 -36.46
C ILE A 473 -2.34 -14.70 -37.81
N SER A 474 -2.91 -15.42 -38.80
CA SER A 474 -2.29 -15.59 -40.11
C SER A 474 -2.26 -14.30 -40.94
N LYS A 475 -3.13 -13.33 -40.62
CA LYS A 475 -3.24 -12.05 -41.33
C LYS A 475 -2.18 -11.02 -40.89
N VAL A 476 -1.47 -11.26 -39.80
CA VAL A 476 -0.44 -10.35 -39.28
C VAL A 476 0.92 -10.71 -39.90
N ASN A 477 1.44 -9.85 -40.75
CA ASN A 477 2.65 -10.08 -41.56
C ASN A 477 3.92 -9.46 -40.94
N THR A 478 3.95 -9.27 -39.63
CA THR A 478 5.09 -8.74 -38.87
C THR A 478 5.64 -9.79 -37.92
N GLU A 479 6.85 -9.56 -37.39
CA GLU A 479 7.39 -10.41 -36.32
C GLU A 479 6.43 -10.43 -35.15
N LYS A 480 6.03 -11.62 -34.70
CA LYS A 480 5.03 -11.84 -33.65
C LYS A 480 5.45 -12.94 -32.70
N GLN A 481 5.16 -12.74 -31.41
CA GLN A 481 5.34 -13.74 -30.35
C GLN A 481 4.00 -14.01 -29.71
N LEU A 482 3.59 -15.27 -29.69
CA LEU A 482 2.33 -15.67 -29.09
C LEU A 482 2.54 -16.01 -27.62
N ASN A 483 1.70 -15.41 -26.79
CA ASN A 483 1.64 -15.68 -25.36
C ASN A 483 0.25 -16.15 -24.97
N TYR A 484 0.20 -17.15 -24.12
CA TYR A 484 -1.00 -17.54 -23.42
C TYR A 484 -0.83 -17.22 -21.95
N GLU A 485 -1.73 -16.44 -21.39
CA GLU A 485 -1.72 -16.04 -19.98
C GLU A 485 -3.01 -16.51 -19.30
N THR A 486 -2.87 -17.19 -18.16
CA THR A 486 -4.01 -17.63 -17.35
C THR A 486 -3.66 -17.61 -15.87
N GLU A 487 -4.68 -17.60 -15.02
CA GLU A 487 -4.47 -17.79 -13.59
C GLU A 487 -4.07 -19.24 -13.30
N MET A 488 -3.24 -19.45 -12.30
CA MET A 488 -2.90 -20.76 -11.77
C MET A 488 -2.90 -20.75 -10.24
N ASP A 489 -3.18 -21.91 -9.68
CA ASP A 489 -2.84 -22.21 -8.30
C ASP A 489 -1.44 -22.80 -8.26
N LEU A 490 -0.53 -22.23 -7.48
CA LEU A 490 0.82 -22.75 -7.24
C LEU A 490 0.91 -23.25 -5.80
N LYS A 491 1.32 -24.51 -5.61
CA LYS A 491 1.47 -25.13 -4.30
C LYS A 491 2.92 -25.52 -4.05
N PHE A 492 3.48 -25.01 -2.94
CA PHE A 492 4.83 -25.32 -2.47
C PHE A 492 4.91 -25.18 -0.95
N GLY A 493 5.62 -26.08 -0.25
CA GLY A 493 5.81 -26.02 1.20
C GLY A 493 4.50 -25.96 2.01
N GLY A 494 3.44 -26.63 1.55
CA GLY A 494 2.12 -26.60 2.20
C GLY A 494 1.29 -25.33 1.93
N GLN A 495 1.85 -24.33 1.27
CA GLN A 495 1.16 -23.10 0.90
C GLN A 495 0.63 -23.17 -0.54
N THR A 496 -0.58 -22.65 -0.76
CA THR A 496 -1.14 -22.46 -2.10
C THR A 496 -1.31 -20.97 -2.38
N LYS A 497 -0.86 -20.50 -3.55
CA LYS A 497 -0.98 -19.12 -4.01
C LYS A 497 -1.59 -19.07 -5.40
N LYS A 498 -2.40 -18.05 -5.64
CA LYS A 498 -2.93 -17.73 -6.98
C LYS A 498 -1.96 -16.76 -7.63
N GLU A 499 -1.43 -17.13 -8.79
CA GLU A 499 -0.45 -16.35 -9.54
C GLU A 499 -0.73 -16.55 -11.06
N ILE A 500 0.03 -15.90 -11.93
CA ILE A 500 -0.18 -15.98 -13.36
C ILE A 500 0.74 -17.06 -13.97
N PHE A 501 0.18 -17.86 -14.84
CA PHE A 501 0.90 -18.79 -15.71
C PHE A 501 1.04 -18.18 -17.09
N VAL A 502 2.23 -18.20 -17.65
CA VAL A 502 2.54 -17.70 -18.98
C VAL A 502 3.15 -18.83 -19.82
N ALA A 503 2.53 -19.17 -20.93
CA ALA A 503 3.15 -19.99 -21.97
C ALA A 503 3.53 -19.07 -23.15
N SER A 504 4.82 -18.92 -23.42
CA SER A 504 5.37 -17.94 -24.36
C SER A 504 6.27 -18.59 -25.40
N GLU A 505 6.20 -18.13 -26.65
CA GLU A 505 7.19 -18.49 -27.67
C GLU A 505 8.53 -17.79 -27.38
N ASN A 506 9.65 -18.44 -27.72
CA ASN A 506 11.00 -17.89 -27.54
C ASN A 506 11.43 -17.03 -28.75
N LYS A 507 10.86 -15.82 -28.90
CA LYS A 507 11.18 -14.90 -30.00
C LYS A 507 11.76 -13.55 -29.55
N ASN A 508 12.15 -13.44 -28.30
CA ASN A 508 12.77 -12.23 -27.72
C ASN A 508 11.94 -10.94 -27.74
N LEU A 509 10.64 -11.00 -28.10
CA LEU A 509 9.75 -9.83 -27.93
C LEU A 509 9.34 -9.65 -26.46
N ILE A 510 9.31 -10.74 -25.69
CA ILE A 510 9.28 -10.68 -24.22
C ILE A 510 10.54 -11.36 -23.72
N ARG A 511 11.38 -10.62 -23.01
CA ARG A 511 12.68 -11.10 -22.52
C ARG A 511 12.60 -11.51 -21.06
N TYR A 512 13.11 -12.70 -20.80
CA TYR A 512 13.29 -13.20 -19.43
C TYR A 512 14.78 -13.14 -19.10
N GLU A 513 15.15 -12.37 -18.09
CA GLU A 513 16.54 -12.25 -17.65
C GLU A 513 16.69 -12.84 -16.25
N ASP A 514 17.82 -13.46 -15.99
CA ASP A 514 18.19 -13.91 -14.64
C ASP A 514 18.62 -12.71 -13.76
N MET A 515 18.97 -13.00 -12.51
CA MET A 515 19.39 -11.96 -11.56
C MET A 515 20.71 -11.26 -11.96
N SER A 516 21.51 -11.85 -12.86
CA SER A 516 22.75 -11.26 -13.39
C SER A 516 22.52 -10.44 -14.68
N GLY A 517 21.31 -10.48 -15.25
CA GLY A 517 20.96 -9.80 -16.50
C GLY A 517 21.20 -10.63 -17.75
N LYS A 518 21.50 -11.93 -17.61
CA LYS A 518 21.64 -12.85 -18.74
C LYS A 518 20.25 -13.32 -19.21
N LEU A 519 20.02 -13.31 -20.51
CA LEU A 519 18.78 -13.83 -21.11
C LEU A 519 18.59 -15.31 -20.81
N ILE A 520 17.37 -15.67 -20.43
CA ILE A 520 16.92 -17.03 -20.19
C ILE A 520 16.03 -17.44 -21.35
N ASN A 521 16.39 -18.52 -22.02
CA ASN A 521 15.47 -19.19 -22.96
C ASN A 521 14.52 -20.09 -22.16
N LEU A 522 13.23 -19.96 -22.46
CA LEU A 522 12.21 -20.83 -21.87
C LEU A 522 12.36 -22.24 -22.43
N ASP A 523 12.29 -23.23 -21.56
CA ASP A 523 12.33 -24.64 -21.89
C ASP A 523 10.93 -25.25 -21.82
N ASN A 524 10.71 -26.36 -22.53
CA ASN A 524 9.43 -27.07 -22.57
C ASN A 524 9.19 -27.96 -21.34
N GLU A 525 10.27 -28.40 -20.70
CA GLU A 525 10.22 -29.38 -19.59
C GLU A 525 10.37 -28.70 -18.23
N SER A 526 10.68 -27.42 -18.21
CA SER A 526 10.93 -26.65 -16.97
C SER A 526 10.37 -25.23 -17.03
N ALA A 527 10.11 -24.66 -15.87
CA ALA A 527 9.55 -23.33 -15.73
C ALA A 527 10.55 -22.34 -15.17
N VAL A 528 10.38 -21.08 -15.55
CA VAL A 528 11.06 -19.93 -14.96
C VAL A 528 10.09 -19.23 -14.02
N ILE A 529 10.52 -18.97 -12.77
CA ILE A 529 9.70 -18.32 -11.75
C ILE A 529 10.19 -16.89 -11.49
N THR A 530 9.26 -15.95 -11.24
CA THR A 530 9.63 -14.58 -10.88
C THR A 530 10.29 -14.51 -9.50
N HIS A 531 11.33 -13.68 -9.36
CA HIS A 531 12.12 -13.52 -8.13
C HIS A 531 11.28 -13.22 -6.89
N LYS A 532 10.30 -12.34 -7.01
CA LYS A 532 9.41 -11.96 -5.91
C LYS A 532 8.60 -13.16 -5.40
N LEU A 533 8.10 -13.98 -6.31
CA LEU A 533 7.34 -15.18 -5.96
C LEU A 533 8.24 -16.26 -5.36
N ALA A 534 9.41 -16.49 -5.95
CA ALA A 534 10.42 -17.42 -5.45
C ALA A 534 10.86 -17.07 -4.03
N THR A 535 11.17 -15.80 -3.77
CA THR A 535 11.55 -15.31 -2.43
C THR A 535 10.42 -15.47 -1.42
N LYS A 536 9.17 -15.15 -1.81
CA LYS A 536 8.00 -15.24 -0.93
C LYS A 536 7.67 -16.66 -0.48
N LEU A 537 7.92 -17.64 -1.35
CA LEU A 537 7.65 -19.06 -1.08
C LEU A 537 8.92 -19.85 -0.72
N ASN A 538 10.09 -19.20 -0.71
CA ASN A 538 11.40 -19.80 -0.49
C ASN A 538 11.73 -20.93 -1.51
N ILE A 539 11.34 -20.70 -2.78
CA ILE A 539 11.61 -21.62 -3.88
C ILE A 539 12.99 -21.31 -4.45
N LYS A 540 13.76 -22.37 -4.72
CA LYS A 540 15.10 -22.29 -5.30
C LYS A 540 15.13 -22.91 -6.71
N LYS A 541 16.17 -22.57 -7.46
CA LYS A 541 16.46 -23.22 -8.73
C LYS A 541 16.64 -24.72 -8.50
N GLY A 542 15.95 -25.55 -9.28
CA GLY A 542 15.94 -27.01 -9.19
C GLY A 542 14.75 -27.59 -8.42
N ASP A 543 14.01 -26.79 -7.66
CA ASP A 543 12.84 -27.25 -6.91
C ASP A 543 11.69 -27.64 -7.84
N TYR A 544 10.84 -28.56 -7.36
CA TYR A 544 9.60 -28.94 -8.02
C TYR A 544 8.42 -28.27 -7.33
N VAL A 545 7.60 -27.57 -8.09
CA VAL A 545 6.35 -26.96 -7.63
C VAL A 545 5.15 -27.66 -8.25
N LYS A 546 4.03 -27.70 -7.53
CA LYS A 546 2.77 -28.17 -8.09
C LYS A 546 1.97 -26.98 -8.59
N ILE A 547 1.54 -27.04 -9.84
CA ILE A 547 0.67 -26.04 -10.46
C ILE A 547 -0.63 -26.68 -10.90
N ARG A 548 -1.68 -25.88 -10.87
CA ARG A 548 -3.00 -26.24 -11.42
C ARG A 548 -3.53 -25.01 -12.17
N LEU A 549 -3.75 -25.16 -13.46
CA LEU A 549 -4.29 -24.09 -14.30
C LEU A 549 -5.76 -23.83 -13.99
N LEU A 550 -6.20 -22.63 -14.26
CA LEU A 550 -7.59 -22.25 -14.08
C LEU A 550 -8.52 -23.12 -14.93
N GLY A 551 -9.50 -23.75 -14.28
CA GLY A 551 -10.47 -24.65 -14.94
C GLY A 551 -10.01 -26.10 -15.06
N GLU A 552 -8.77 -26.44 -14.68
CA GLU A 552 -8.28 -27.80 -14.60
C GLU A 552 -8.45 -28.38 -13.20
N ASN A 553 -8.56 -29.71 -13.11
CA ASN A 553 -8.71 -30.42 -11.84
C ASN A 553 -7.38 -30.96 -11.32
N ASP A 554 -6.44 -31.25 -12.22
CA ASP A 554 -5.22 -31.99 -11.92
C ASP A 554 -4.05 -31.07 -11.57
N TRP A 555 -3.24 -31.52 -10.61
CA TRP A 555 -2.01 -30.87 -10.24
C TRP A 555 -0.84 -31.44 -11.04
N VAL A 556 -0.12 -30.57 -11.73
CA VAL A 556 1.07 -30.93 -12.51
C VAL A 556 2.32 -30.52 -11.73
N ASN A 557 3.30 -31.42 -11.64
CA ASN A 557 4.62 -31.11 -11.07
C ASN A 557 5.49 -30.44 -12.14
N VAL A 558 6.03 -29.28 -11.83
CA VAL A 558 6.89 -28.50 -12.74
C VAL A 558 8.20 -28.17 -12.05
N LYS A 559 9.33 -28.46 -12.73
CA LYS A 559 10.66 -28.13 -12.25
C LYS A 559 10.97 -26.66 -12.50
N ILE A 560 11.53 -25.96 -11.53
CA ILE A 560 11.99 -24.58 -11.68
C ILE A 560 13.43 -24.58 -12.20
N SER A 561 13.60 -24.21 -13.48
CA SER A 561 14.93 -24.16 -14.12
C SER A 561 15.70 -22.91 -13.78
N ASN A 562 15.01 -21.77 -13.60
CA ASN A 562 15.66 -20.50 -13.28
C ASN A 562 14.72 -19.53 -12.56
N ILE A 563 15.32 -18.50 -11.96
CA ILE A 563 14.59 -17.39 -11.32
C ILE A 563 14.83 -16.13 -12.16
N THR A 564 13.74 -15.50 -12.61
CA THR A 564 13.82 -14.29 -13.44
C THR A 564 13.54 -13.02 -12.63
N LYS A 565 14.21 -11.94 -13.01
CA LYS A 565 13.94 -10.60 -12.47
C LYS A 565 12.73 -9.91 -13.10
N THR A 566 11.99 -10.58 -13.98
CA THR A 566 10.75 -10.09 -14.59
C THR A 566 9.81 -9.48 -13.55
N LEU A 567 9.33 -8.26 -13.81
CA LEU A 567 8.51 -7.53 -12.87
C LEU A 567 7.01 -7.75 -13.06
N SER A 568 6.57 -8.00 -14.29
CA SER A 568 5.15 -8.22 -14.64
C SER A 568 5.04 -9.14 -15.87
N PRO A 569 4.08 -10.08 -15.87
CA PRO A 569 3.27 -10.53 -14.74
C PRO A 569 4.07 -11.34 -13.71
N GLN A 570 3.58 -11.40 -12.45
CA GLN A 570 4.18 -12.25 -11.42
C GLN A 570 3.65 -13.67 -11.56
N GLY A 571 4.55 -14.65 -11.54
CA GLY A 571 4.13 -16.05 -11.69
C GLY A 571 5.23 -16.94 -12.24
N ILE A 572 4.82 -17.85 -13.10
CA ILE A 572 5.67 -18.84 -13.77
C ILE A 572 5.53 -18.70 -15.28
N ALA A 573 6.66 -18.78 -15.98
CA ALA A 573 6.70 -18.80 -17.43
C ALA A 573 7.30 -20.13 -17.94
N VAL A 574 6.70 -20.67 -19.00
CA VAL A 574 7.17 -21.88 -19.72
C VAL A 574 7.23 -21.59 -21.22
N SER A 575 7.95 -22.42 -21.98
CA SER A 575 7.91 -22.35 -23.43
C SER A 575 6.55 -22.85 -23.95
N LYS A 576 6.02 -22.16 -24.95
CA LYS A 576 4.90 -22.64 -25.76
C LYS A 576 5.49 -23.38 -26.98
N LYS A 577 5.27 -24.66 -27.04
CA LYS A 577 5.51 -25.47 -28.27
C LYS A 577 4.44 -25.23 -29.29
#